data_4533e70c214f480152fa07f4c183abd2
#
_entry.id   4533e70c214f480152fa07f4c183abd2
#
_cell.length_a   1.000
_cell.length_b   1.000
_cell.length_c   1.000
_cell.angle_alpha   90.00
_cell.angle_beta   90.00
_cell.angle_gamma   90.00
#
_symmetry.space_group_name_H-M   'P 1'
#
loop_
_entity.id
_entity.type
_entity.pdbx_description
1 polymer ?
#
loop_
_entity_poly.entity_id
_entity_poly.type
_entity_poly.pdbx_seq_one_letter_code
_entity_poly.pdbx_strand_id
1 'polypeptide(L)'
;MLNQTVDNVEQYGEPVDNLLRAGEISLHSDLLLHGSEANNSDRRRCGLTLRCAPVEVRATQGWNAKGVVLGGTDPDNHWGNPSRPTQD
;
A
#
# COMPACT_ATOMS: atom_id res chain seq x y z
N MET A 1 -2.46 -11.25 9.66
CA MET A 1 -3.38 -10.61 8.69
C MET A 1 -4.15 -9.55 9.45
N LEU A 2 -4.09 -8.31 9.04
CA LEU A 2 -4.91 -7.26 9.63
C LEU A 2 -6.35 -7.50 9.18
N ASN A 3 -7.24 -7.68 10.14
CA ASN A 3 -8.66 -7.75 9.88
C ASN A 3 -9.27 -6.41 10.34
N GLN A 4 -9.49 -5.53 9.38
CA GLN A 4 -10.08 -4.22 9.62
C GLN A 4 -11.43 -4.20 8.94
N THR A 5 -12.45 -3.85 9.70
CA THR A 5 -13.81 -3.68 9.21
C THR A 5 -14.30 -2.28 9.53
N VAL A 6 -15.14 -1.75 8.67
CA VAL A 6 -15.82 -0.49 8.86
C VAL A 6 -17.31 -0.76 8.87
N ASP A 7 -17.97 -0.42 9.98
CA ASP A 7 -19.41 -0.59 10.10
C ASP A 7 -20.14 0.46 9.28
N ASN A 8 -21.30 0.08 8.75
CA ASN A 8 -22.18 0.96 7.97
C ASN A 8 -21.45 1.66 6.84
N VAL A 9 -20.71 0.91 6.04
CA VAL A 9 -19.87 1.42 4.94
C VAL A 9 -20.67 2.25 3.93
N GLU A 10 -21.94 1.93 3.75
CA GLU A 10 -22.89 2.63 2.86
C GLU A 10 -23.10 4.11 3.21
N GLN A 11 -22.83 4.52 4.46
CA GLN A 11 -22.91 5.94 4.85
C GLN A 11 -21.85 6.83 4.17
N TYR A 12 -20.79 6.21 3.65
CA TYR A 12 -19.67 6.92 3.01
C TYR A 12 -19.86 7.11 1.50
N GLY A 13 -20.97 6.63 0.94
CA GLY A 13 -21.35 6.77 -0.45
C GLY A 13 -21.42 5.44 -1.20
N GLU A 14 -21.72 5.54 -2.48
CA GLU A 14 -21.80 4.37 -3.34
C GLU A 14 -20.39 3.81 -3.64
N PRO A 15 -20.22 2.49 -3.61
CA PRO A 15 -18.96 1.88 -3.96
C PRO A 15 -18.61 2.09 -5.44
N VAL A 16 -17.35 2.32 -5.71
CA VAL A 16 -16.81 2.43 -7.07
C VAL A 16 -15.85 1.27 -7.32
N ASP A 17 -16.15 0.49 -8.33
CA ASP A 17 -15.29 -0.63 -8.73
C ASP A 17 -14.00 -0.12 -9.39
N ASN A 18 -12.87 -0.49 -8.81
CA ASN A 18 -11.56 -0.19 -9.36
C ASN A 18 -11.09 -1.34 -10.26
N LEU A 19 -11.62 -1.37 -11.48
CA LEU A 19 -11.32 -2.42 -12.46
C LEU A 19 -10.01 -2.10 -13.19
N LEU A 20 -9.01 -2.95 -13.05
CA LEU A 20 -7.71 -2.79 -13.67
C LEU A 20 -7.38 -3.98 -14.56
N ARG A 21 -6.83 -3.69 -15.73
CA ARG A 21 -6.22 -4.70 -16.60
C ARG A 21 -4.76 -4.95 -16.19
N ALA A 22 -4.18 -6.02 -16.67
CA ALA A 22 -2.76 -6.28 -16.47
C ALA A 22 -1.91 -5.11 -16.98
N GLY A 23 -1.00 -4.62 -16.14
CA GLY A 23 -0.13 -3.47 -16.43
C GLY A 23 -0.71 -2.12 -16.03
N GLU A 24 -1.97 -2.05 -15.61
CA GLU A 24 -2.56 -0.81 -15.09
C GLU A 24 -2.32 -0.66 -13.60
N ILE A 25 -2.32 0.58 -13.14
CA ILE A 25 -2.14 0.94 -11.73
C ILE A 25 -3.24 1.87 -11.24
N SER A 26 -3.49 1.83 -9.96
CA SER A 26 -4.34 2.79 -9.26
C SER A 26 -3.53 3.48 -8.17
N LEU A 27 -3.73 4.77 -8.02
CA LEU A 27 -3.16 5.57 -6.94
C LEU A 27 -4.27 6.11 -6.06
N HIS A 28 -4.16 5.90 -4.78
CA HIS A 28 -5.12 6.44 -3.81
C HIS A 28 -4.44 6.72 -2.47
N SER A 29 -5.05 7.59 -1.68
CA SER A 29 -4.62 7.86 -0.32
C SER A 29 -4.91 6.65 0.58
N ASP A 30 -4.04 6.39 1.56
CA ASP A 30 -4.29 5.40 2.62
C ASP A 30 -5.54 5.71 3.46
N LEU A 31 -6.02 6.96 3.42
CA LEU A 31 -7.24 7.38 4.11
C LEU A 31 -8.51 7.06 3.29
N LEU A 32 -8.37 6.64 2.04
CA LEU A 32 -9.51 6.23 1.24
C LEU A 32 -10.07 4.91 1.77
N LEU A 33 -11.38 4.90 2.05
CA LEU A 33 -12.07 3.68 2.40
C LEU A 33 -12.06 2.73 1.20
N HIS A 34 -11.48 1.57 1.37
CA HIS A 34 -11.34 0.59 0.31
C HIS A 34 -11.40 -0.84 0.84
N GLY A 35 -11.75 -1.75 -0.02
CA GLY A 35 -11.84 -3.15 0.33
C GLY A 35 -11.86 -4.04 -0.91
N SER A 36 -11.99 -5.32 -0.71
CA SER A 36 -12.19 -6.28 -1.80
C SER A 36 -12.98 -7.48 -1.31
N GLU A 37 -13.86 -7.94 -2.17
CA GLU A 37 -14.55 -9.21 -1.96
C GLU A 37 -13.60 -10.40 -2.15
N ALA A 38 -14.02 -11.55 -1.65
CA ALA A 38 -13.31 -12.79 -1.87
C ALA A 38 -13.24 -13.13 -3.38
N ASN A 39 -12.11 -13.66 -3.82
CA ASN A 39 -12.00 -14.17 -5.18
C ASN A 39 -12.68 -15.52 -5.29
N ASN A 40 -13.87 -15.55 -5.89
CA ASN A 40 -14.67 -16.76 -6.09
C ASN A 40 -14.44 -17.40 -7.48
N SER A 41 -13.46 -16.91 -8.24
CA SER A 41 -13.10 -17.47 -9.55
C SER A 41 -11.98 -18.51 -9.42
N ASP A 42 -11.79 -19.30 -10.45
CA ASP A 42 -10.68 -20.25 -10.61
C ASP A 42 -9.37 -19.58 -11.06
N ARG A 43 -9.40 -18.25 -11.31
CA ARG A 43 -8.24 -17.49 -11.75
C ARG A 43 -7.51 -16.83 -10.58
N ARG A 44 -6.18 -16.87 -10.63
CA ARG A 44 -5.35 -16.16 -9.67
C ARG A 44 -5.50 -14.65 -9.86
N ARG A 45 -5.79 -13.96 -8.76
CA ARG A 45 -5.66 -12.50 -8.65
C ARG A 45 -4.31 -12.19 -8.02
N CYS A 46 -3.50 -11.42 -8.72
CA CYS A 46 -2.20 -10.98 -8.19
C CYS A 46 -2.10 -9.46 -8.39
N GLY A 47 -1.76 -8.77 -7.32
CA GLY A 47 -1.54 -7.33 -7.33
C GLY A 47 -0.33 -6.97 -6.47
N LEU A 48 0.48 -6.04 -6.94
CA LEU A 48 1.57 -5.47 -6.17
C LEU A 48 1.09 -4.17 -5.52
N THR A 49 1.20 -4.11 -4.21
CA THR A 49 0.90 -2.90 -3.44
C THR A 49 2.20 -2.24 -3.03
N LEU A 50 2.35 -0.98 -3.40
CA LEU A 50 3.47 -0.12 -2.99
C LEU A 50 2.92 1.03 -2.16
N ARG A 51 3.64 1.39 -1.11
CA ARG A 51 3.31 2.53 -0.26
C ARG A 51 4.43 3.54 -0.30
N CYS A 52 4.07 4.79 -0.56
CA CYS A 52 4.99 5.90 -0.59
C CYS A 52 4.56 6.95 0.42
N ALA A 53 5.53 7.57 1.06
CA ALA A 53 5.31 8.68 1.98
C ALA A 53 6.40 9.73 1.76
N PRO A 54 6.15 11.01 2.11
CA PRO A 54 7.20 12.01 2.16
C PRO A 54 8.34 11.56 3.08
N VAL A 55 9.58 11.91 2.74
CA VAL A 55 10.78 11.46 3.48
C VAL A 55 10.80 11.93 4.94
N GLU A 56 10.17 13.06 5.23
CA GLU A 56 10.03 13.63 6.57
C GLU A 56 9.01 12.91 7.46
N VAL A 57 8.18 12.05 6.90
CA VAL A 57 7.26 11.21 7.68
C VAL A 57 8.07 10.22 8.50
N ARG A 58 7.68 10.03 9.74
CA ARG A 58 8.35 9.11 10.66
C ARG A 58 7.53 7.84 10.86
N ALA A 59 8.09 6.73 10.43
CA ALA A 59 7.50 5.41 10.65
C ALA A 59 7.68 4.96 12.11
N THR A 60 6.69 4.27 12.62
CA THR A 60 6.69 3.67 13.96
C THR A 60 6.78 2.14 13.86
N GLN A 61 6.97 1.47 14.98
CA GLN A 61 6.95 0.00 15.10
C GLN A 61 7.99 -0.71 14.20
N GLY A 62 9.12 -0.06 13.93
CA GLY A 62 10.22 -0.65 13.15
C GLY A 62 10.03 -0.64 11.63
N TRP A 63 8.96 -0.04 11.11
CA TRP A 63 8.73 0.04 9.66
C TRP A 63 9.79 0.87 8.93
N ASN A 64 10.41 1.82 9.64
CA ASN A 64 11.51 2.61 9.09
C ASN A 64 12.68 1.75 8.58
N ALA A 65 12.96 0.62 9.21
CA ALA A 65 14.06 -0.27 8.80
C ALA A 65 13.86 -0.88 7.40
N LYS A 66 12.62 -0.91 6.91
CA LYS A 66 12.24 -1.46 5.59
C LYS A 66 12.06 -0.41 4.52
N GLY A 67 12.06 0.85 4.90
CA GLY A 67 11.84 1.96 3.97
C GLY A 67 13.05 2.24 3.12
N VAL A 68 12.81 2.56 1.85
CA VAL A 68 13.82 2.96 0.86
C VAL A 68 13.54 4.39 0.44
N VAL A 69 14.53 5.26 0.54
CA VAL A 69 14.43 6.64 0.03
C VAL A 69 14.57 6.63 -1.48
N LEU A 70 13.48 6.98 -2.16
CA LEU A 70 13.43 7.03 -3.64
C LEU A 70 13.86 8.39 -4.19
N GLY A 71 13.76 9.45 -3.38
CA GLY A 71 14.12 10.80 -3.76
C GLY A 71 14.20 11.71 -2.53
N GLY A 72 14.87 12.84 -2.66
CA GLY A 72 15.11 13.75 -1.54
C GLY A 72 16.26 13.29 -0.66
N THR A 73 16.31 13.83 0.55
CA THR A 73 17.34 13.53 1.54
C THR A 73 16.70 13.11 2.88
N ASP A 74 17.37 12.23 3.58
CA ASP A 74 17.01 11.79 4.94
C ASP A 74 18.14 12.18 5.91
N PRO A 75 18.19 13.44 6.36
CA PRO A 75 19.31 13.94 7.14
C PRO A 75 19.47 13.25 8.50
N ASP A 76 18.38 12.72 9.04
CA ASP A 76 18.37 12.03 10.33
C ASP A 76 18.65 10.52 10.21
N ASN A 77 18.87 10.02 9.01
CA ASN A 77 19.02 8.58 8.74
C ASN A 77 17.91 7.72 9.36
N HIS A 78 16.68 8.23 9.28
CA HIS A 78 15.52 7.53 9.84
C HIS A 78 15.20 6.25 9.07
N TRP A 79 15.33 6.28 7.73
CA TRP A 79 14.99 5.17 6.86
C TRP A 79 16.17 4.21 6.67
N GLY A 80 15.89 2.92 6.75
CA GLY A 80 16.92 1.89 6.76
C GLY A 80 17.62 1.67 5.42
N ASN A 81 16.99 2.06 4.30
CA ASN A 81 17.55 1.89 2.95
C ASN A 81 18.18 0.51 2.71
N PRO A 82 17.45 -0.59 2.97
CA PRO A 82 18.00 -1.92 2.78
C PRO A 82 18.47 -2.11 1.33
N SER A 83 19.57 -2.82 1.17
CA SER A 83 20.10 -3.15 -0.13
C SER A 83 19.08 -3.92 -0.97
N ARG A 84 19.11 -3.69 -2.29
CA ARG A 84 18.30 -4.48 -3.20
C ARG A 84 18.63 -5.98 -3.06
N PRO A 85 17.63 -6.85 -3.01
CA PRO A 85 17.86 -8.28 -3.06
C PRO A 85 18.71 -8.69 -4.28
N THR A 86 19.69 -9.53 -4.08
CA THR A 86 20.62 -9.99 -5.13
C THR A 86 20.22 -11.35 -5.71
N GLN A 87 19.22 -11.99 -5.13
CA GLN A 87 18.69 -13.28 -5.61
C GLN A 87 17.27 -13.05 -6.15
N ASP A 88 17.06 -13.52 -7.34
CA ASP A 88 15.76 -13.56 -7.99
C ASP A 88 14.92 -14.73 -7.47
#